data_ec2747be885e112dd1b7c17895f6f085
#
_entry.id   ec2747be885e112dd1b7c17895f6f085
#
_cell.length_a   1.000
_cell.length_b   1.000
_cell.length_c   1.000
_cell.angle_alpha   90.00
_cell.angle_beta   90.00
_cell.angle_gamma   90.00
#
_symmetry.space_group_name_H-M   'P 1'
#
loop_
_entity.id
_entity.type
_entity.pdbx_description
1 polymer ?
#
loop_
_entity_poly.entity_id
_entity_poly.type
_entity_poly.pdbx_seq_one_letter_code
_entity_poly.pdbx_strand_id
1 'polypeptide(L)'
;MDDYRNVKRIKTEGGKMKRNIIQRGLARAGYKGYMNWIPDSLYLKLMFWARLGLKLNYSNPKTLNEKVQLLKLKDRKKEYIKWVDKYSVRQYIEDKIGRDYLIPLVGGPWNKFEDIDFDKLPDQFVLKCTHDSGGLVICTDKSTLNFEEAKNKIKKSLNNNYYWSGREWPYKQ
;
A
#
# COMPACT_ATOMS: atom_id res chain seq x y z
N MET A 1 -33.91 -10.39 -13.18
CA MET A 1 -32.72 -11.29 -13.08
C MET A 1 -31.96 -11.33 -14.41
N ASP A 2 -31.71 -10.18 -15.06
CA ASP A 2 -31.08 -10.15 -16.40
C ASP A 2 -30.42 -8.82 -16.74
N ASP A 3 -29.50 -8.34 -15.88
CA ASP A 3 -28.73 -7.13 -16.19
C ASP A 3 -27.20 -7.27 -16.05
N TYR A 4 -26.70 -8.51 -16.01
CA TYR A 4 -25.24 -8.76 -15.92
C TYR A 4 -24.57 -8.94 -17.28
N ARG A 5 -25.32 -8.94 -18.41
CA ARG A 5 -24.75 -9.29 -19.73
C ARG A 5 -24.19 -8.12 -20.53
N ASN A 6 -24.39 -6.87 -20.09
CA ASN A 6 -23.93 -5.67 -20.83
C ASN A 6 -22.72 -4.96 -20.23
N VAL A 7 -22.00 -5.56 -19.30
CA VAL A 7 -20.64 -5.10 -19.01
C VAL A 7 -19.82 -5.48 -20.24
N LYS A 8 -19.49 -4.52 -21.11
CA LYS A 8 -18.53 -4.70 -22.19
C LYS A 8 -17.30 -5.38 -21.58
N ARG A 9 -17.19 -6.68 -21.80
CA ARG A 9 -16.00 -7.46 -21.51
C ARG A 9 -14.86 -6.73 -22.21
N ILE A 10 -14.04 -6.02 -21.46
CA ILE A 10 -12.76 -5.53 -21.99
C ILE A 10 -12.06 -6.82 -22.39
N LYS A 11 -11.96 -7.07 -23.70
CA LYS A 11 -11.22 -8.22 -24.24
C LYS A 11 -9.79 -8.11 -23.72
N THR A 12 -9.51 -8.84 -22.69
CA THR A 12 -8.15 -9.19 -22.30
C THR A 12 -7.74 -10.39 -23.16
N GLU A 13 -7.55 -10.16 -24.42
CA GLU A 13 -6.59 -10.97 -25.15
C GLU A 13 -5.26 -10.60 -24.54
N GLY A 14 -4.60 -11.46 -23.78
CA GLY A 14 -3.23 -11.40 -23.22
C GLY A 14 -2.36 -10.14 -23.39
N GLY A 15 -2.94 -9.01 -23.76
CA GLY A 15 -2.30 -7.76 -24.06
C GLY A 15 -2.45 -6.75 -22.93
N LYS A 16 -1.35 -6.28 -22.38
CA LYS A 16 -1.29 -5.08 -21.53
C LYS A 16 -2.08 -3.96 -22.21
N MET A 17 -3.09 -3.40 -21.54
CA MET A 17 -3.87 -2.28 -22.04
C MET A 17 -2.93 -1.14 -22.48
N LYS A 18 -2.92 -0.79 -23.76
CA LYS A 18 -2.07 0.30 -24.28
C LYS A 18 -2.60 1.64 -23.78
N ARG A 19 -1.99 2.14 -22.71
CA ARG A 19 -2.26 3.49 -22.21
C ARG A 19 -1.67 4.53 -23.16
N ASN A 20 -2.45 5.58 -23.44
CA ASN A 20 -1.96 6.70 -24.25
C ASN A 20 -0.93 7.54 -23.46
N ILE A 21 -0.29 8.51 -24.15
CA ILE A 21 0.79 9.31 -23.58
C ILE A 21 0.30 10.16 -22.38
N ILE A 22 -0.93 10.68 -22.45
CA ILE A 22 -1.53 11.49 -21.39
C ILE A 22 -1.77 10.64 -20.14
N GLN A 23 -2.34 9.44 -20.31
CA GLN A 23 -2.58 8.51 -19.21
C GLN A 23 -1.27 8.10 -18.51
N ARG A 24 -0.22 7.84 -19.29
CA ARG A 24 1.11 7.53 -18.73
C ARG A 24 1.71 8.72 -17.99
N GLY A 25 1.58 9.94 -18.54
CA GLY A 25 2.03 11.17 -17.90
C GLY A 25 1.32 11.43 -16.57
N LEU A 26 -0.02 11.35 -16.54
CA LEU A 26 -0.82 11.50 -15.32
C LEU A 26 -0.48 10.44 -14.25
N ALA A 27 -0.37 9.18 -14.64
CA ALA A 27 -0.01 8.12 -13.70
C ALA A 27 1.38 8.36 -13.09
N ARG A 28 2.34 8.86 -13.88
CA ARG A 28 3.69 9.21 -13.42
C ARG A 28 3.69 10.43 -12.49
N ALA A 29 2.91 11.46 -12.84
CA ALA A 29 2.75 12.67 -12.01
C ALA A 29 2.13 12.34 -10.63
N GLY A 30 1.10 11.50 -10.62
CA GLY A 30 0.51 11.01 -9.38
C GLY A 30 1.49 10.22 -8.53
N TYR A 31 2.25 9.30 -9.13
CA TYR A 31 3.27 8.52 -8.42
C TYR A 31 4.38 9.39 -7.82
N LYS A 32 4.79 10.45 -8.54
CA LYS A 32 5.81 11.41 -8.07
C LYS A 32 5.31 12.43 -7.03
N GLY A 33 4.02 12.39 -6.67
CA GLY A 33 3.44 13.31 -5.70
C GLY A 33 3.08 14.70 -6.24
N TYR A 34 3.28 15.00 -7.53
CA TYR A 34 2.95 16.30 -8.13
C TYR A 34 1.46 16.65 -8.08
N MET A 35 0.62 15.66 -7.75
CA MET A 35 -0.82 15.80 -7.66
C MET A 35 -1.33 15.71 -6.21
N ASN A 36 -0.46 15.86 -5.20
CA ASN A 36 -0.84 15.71 -3.79
C ASN A 36 -1.81 16.81 -3.31
N TRP A 37 -1.80 17.98 -3.93
CA TRP A 37 -2.70 19.10 -3.67
C TRP A 37 -4.13 18.87 -4.19
N ILE A 38 -4.35 17.90 -5.09
CA ILE A 38 -5.68 17.63 -5.65
C ILE A 38 -6.56 16.91 -4.60
N PRO A 39 -7.84 17.31 -4.44
CA PRO A 39 -8.78 16.61 -3.57
C PRO A 39 -8.91 15.12 -3.91
N ASP A 40 -9.03 14.28 -2.88
CA ASP A 40 -9.03 12.80 -3.02
C ASP A 40 -10.01 12.29 -4.06
N SER A 41 -11.24 12.81 -4.06
CA SER A 41 -12.27 12.37 -5.00
C SER A 41 -11.90 12.61 -6.47
N LEU A 42 -11.28 13.75 -6.76
CA LEU A 42 -10.81 14.08 -8.10
C LEU A 42 -9.55 13.31 -8.46
N TYR A 43 -8.59 13.22 -7.53
CA TYR A 43 -7.38 12.42 -7.72
C TYR A 43 -7.71 10.96 -8.07
N LEU A 44 -8.61 10.32 -7.32
CA LEU A 44 -9.00 8.95 -7.58
C LEU A 44 -9.69 8.78 -8.94
N LYS A 45 -10.52 9.74 -9.38
CA LYS A 45 -11.10 9.71 -10.74
C LYS A 45 -10.02 9.79 -11.83
N LEU A 46 -9.09 10.72 -11.69
CA LEU A 46 -7.99 10.90 -12.63
C LEU A 46 -7.08 9.66 -12.70
N MET A 47 -6.71 9.12 -11.54
CA MET A 47 -5.86 7.93 -11.46
C MET A 47 -6.58 6.67 -11.97
N PHE A 48 -7.88 6.53 -11.71
CA PHE A 48 -8.68 5.43 -12.23
C PHE A 48 -8.69 5.44 -13.76
N TRP A 49 -8.95 6.61 -14.35
CA TRP A 49 -8.87 6.77 -15.81
C TRP A 49 -7.44 6.56 -16.34
N ALA A 50 -6.45 7.13 -15.69
CA ALA A 50 -5.05 7.02 -16.13
C ALA A 50 -4.52 5.58 -16.11
N ARG A 51 -5.01 4.75 -15.18
CA ARG A 51 -4.55 3.36 -15.01
C ARG A 51 -5.41 2.35 -15.76
N LEU A 52 -6.73 2.55 -15.80
CA LEU A 52 -7.70 1.59 -16.33
C LEU A 52 -8.39 2.05 -17.60
N GLY A 53 -8.20 3.30 -18.06
CA GLY A 53 -8.88 3.85 -19.22
C GLY A 53 -10.39 4.06 -19.04
N LEU A 54 -10.92 3.84 -17.85
CA LEU A 54 -12.34 3.86 -17.51
C LEU A 54 -12.69 5.10 -16.69
N LYS A 55 -13.91 5.59 -16.84
CA LYS A 55 -14.45 6.66 -15.98
C LYS A 55 -14.95 6.05 -14.66
N LEU A 56 -14.50 6.61 -13.54
CA LEU A 56 -14.95 6.21 -12.20
C LEU A 56 -16.30 6.81 -11.88
N ASN A 57 -17.31 5.97 -11.58
CA ASN A 57 -18.65 6.39 -11.17
C ASN A 57 -18.87 6.11 -9.68
N TYR A 58 -18.91 7.18 -8.87
CA TYR A 58 -19.16 7.06 -7.44
C TYR A 58 -20.63 6.87 -7.07
N SER A 59 -21.56 7.36 -7.92
CA SER A 59 -22.99 7.30 -7.64
C SER A 59 -23.57 5.91 -7.86
N ASN A 60 -22.99 5.16 -8.80
CA ASN A 60 -23.43 3.79 -9.12
C ASN A 60 -22.22 2.92 -9.50
N PRO A 61 -21.37 2.55 -8.52
CA PRO A 61 -20.21 1.72 -8.77
C PRO A 61 -20.62 0.28 -9.12
N LYS A 62 -20.26 -0.18 -10.30
CA LYS A 62 -20.61 -1.52 -10.79
C LYS A 62 -19.51 -2.55 -10.51
N THR A 63 -18.27 -2.16 -10.69
CA THR A 63 -17.12 -3.04 -10.56
C THR A 63 -16.51 -3.01 -9.16
N LEU A 64 -15.80 -4.07 -8.78
CA LEU A 64 -15.04 -4.09 -7.52
C LEU A 64 -14.07 -2.90 -7.43
N ASN A 65 -13.37 -2.60 -8.52
CA ASN A 65 -12.43 -1.48 -8.55
C ASN A 65 -13.10 -0.13 -8.25
N GLU A 66 -14.31 0.13 -8.78
CA GLU A 66 -15.09 1.35 -8.48
C GLU A 66 -15.54 1.36 -7.02
N LYS A 67 -16.02 0.22 -6.50
CA LYS A 67 -16.46 0.09 -5.10
C LYS A 67 -15.29 0.36 -4.14
N VAL A 68 -14.10 -0.17 -4.40
CA VAL A 68 -12.90 0.09 -3.60
C VAL A 68 -12.55 1.58 -3.59
N GLN A 69 -12.63 2.29 -4.74
CA GLN A 69 -12.36 3.74 -4.74
C GLN A 69 -13.41 4.52 -3.93
N LEU A 70 -14.68 4.09 -3.96
CA LEU A 70 -15.72 4.71 -3.14
C LEU A 70 -15.49 4.48 -1.63
N LEU A 71 -15.09 3.26 -1.24
CA LEU A 71 -14.76 2.94 0.15
C LEU A 71 -13.61 3.80 0.70
N LYS A 72 -12.58 4.08 -0.10
CA LYS A 72 -11.48 4.99 0.30
C LYS A 72 -11.96 6.39 0.71
N LEU A 73 -13.08 6.84 0.17
CA LEU A 73 -13.67 8.14 0.48
C LEU A 73 -14.66 8.09 1.65
N LYS A 74 -15.44 7.03 1.76
CA LYS A 74 -16.58 6.95 2.67
C LYS A 74 -16.33 6.12 3.92
N ASP A 75 -15.57 5.03 3.82
CA ASP A 75 -15.37 4.11 4.94
C ASP A 75 -14.09 4.46 5.70
N ARG A 76 -14.24 5.29 6.74
CA ARG A 76 -13.15 5.91 7.51
C ARG A 76 -13.23 5.54 9.00
N LYS A 77 -13.28 4.25 9.31
CA LYS A 77 -13.28 3.77 10.69
C LYS A 77 -11.89 3.91 11.31
N LYS A 78 -11.84 4.44 12.54
CA LYS A 78 -10.55 4.69 13.24
C LYS A 78 -9.74 3.41 13.47
N GLU A 79 -10.44 2.28 13.62
CA GLU A 79 -9.81 0.97 13.81
C GLU A 79 -8.89 0.58 12.66
N TYR A 80 -9.20 1.04 11.44
CA TYR A 80 -8.38 0.75 10.26
C TYR A 80 -6.94 1.26 10.39
N ILE A 81 -6.72 2.33 11.15
CA ILE A 81 -5.37 2.86 11.43
C ILE A 81 -4.52 1.79 12.13
N LYS A 82 -5.09 1.08 13.11
CA LYS A 82 -4.41 -0.01 13.82
C LYS A 82 -4.24 -1.25 12.92
N TRP A 83 -5.21 -1.51 12.05
CA TRP A 83 -5.19 -2.72 11.22
C TRP A 83 -4.24 -2.64 10.03
N VAL A 84 -3.95 -1.43 9.51
CA VAL A 84 -2.96 -1.27 8.44
C VAL A 84 -1.53 -1.23 8.94
N ASP A 85 -1.31 -0.92 10.22
CA ASP A 85 0.00 -0.97 10.84
C ASP A 85 0.37 -2.41 11.23
N LYS A 86 1.47 -2.91 10.66
CA LYS A 86 1.89 -4.32 10.79
C LYS A 86 2.25 -4.75 12.20
N TYR A 87 2.61 -3.78 13.07
CA TYR A 87 2.91 -4.06 14.46
C TYR A 87 1.62 -3.98 15.31
N SER A 88 0.88 -2.90 15.20
CA SER A 88 -0.32 -2.65 16.00
C SER A 88 -1.43 -3.67 15.76
N VAL A 89 -1.55 -4.22 14.54
CA VAL A 89 -2.55 -5.23 14.21
C VAL A 89 -2.32 -6.56 14.92
N ARG A 90 -1.10 -6.83 15.40
CA ARG A 90 -0.74 -8.11 16.04
C ARG A 90 -1.57 -8.37 17.30
N GLN A 91 -1.75 -7.37 18.17
CA GLN A 91 -2.59 -7.52 19.36
C GLN A 91 -4.03 -7.86 18.98
N TYR A 92 -4.59 -7.19 17.96
CA TYR A 92 -5.94 -7.50 17.49
C TYR A 92 -6.08 -8.95 16.98
N ILE A 93 -5.07 -9.45 16.25
CA ILE A 93 -5.04 -10.83 15.76
C ILE A 93 -4.94 -11.81 16.93
N GLU A 94 -4.03 -11.55 17.87
CA GLU A 94 -3.85 -12.38 19.07
C GLU A 94 -5.16 -12.51 19.87
N ASP A 95 -5.86 -11.39 20.07
CA ASP A 95 -7.14 -11.34 20.81
C ASP A 95 -8.28 -12.06 20.07
N LYS A 96 -8.25 -12.11 18.72
CA LYS A 96 -9.35 -12.66 17.92
C LYS A 96 -9.20 -14.12 17.57
N ILE A 97 -8.01 -14.55 17.24
CA ILE A 97 -7.75 -15.91 16.71
C ILE A 97 -6.59 -16.62 17.39
N GLY A 98 -5.84 -15.93 18.26
CA GLY A 98 -4.76 -16.51 19.05
C GLY A 98 -3.36 -16.21 18.50
N ARG A 99 -2.39 -16.36 19.42
CA ARG A 99 -0.97 -16.05 19.15
C ARG A 99 -0.33 -16.98 18.12
N ASP A 100 -0.83 -18.20 18.00
CA ASP A 100 -0.27 -19.22 17.08
C ASP A 100 -0.39 -18.83 15.60
N TYR A 101 -1.28 -17.89 15.29
CA TYR A 101 -1.42 -17.33 13.93
C TYR A 101 -0.48 -16.16 13.64
N LEU A 102 0.36 -15.77 14.59
CA LEU A 102 1.32 -14.68 14.44
C LEU A 102 2.72 -15.23 14.22
N ILE A 103 3.37 -14.79 13.13
CA ILE A 103 4.80 -15.04 12.94
C ILE A 103 5.57 -14.39 14.09
N PRO A 104 6.46 -15.12 14.81
CA PRO A 104 7.24 -14.57 15.90
C PRO A 104 8.04 -13.32 15.47
N LEU A 105 8.09 -12.31 16.35
CA LEU A 105 8.99 -11.19 16.18
C LEU A 105 10.35 -11.56 16.75
N VAL A 106 11.38 -11.31 15.96
CA VAL A 106 12.79 -11.49 16.39
C VAL A 106 13.36 -10.20 16.99
N GLY A 107 12.64 -9.07 16.85
CA GLY A 107 13.00 -7.78 17.44
C GLY A 107 12.04 -6.65 17.03
N GLY A 108 12.20 -5.48 17.67
CA GLY A 108 11.41 -4.28 17.43
C GLY A 108 10.15 -4.16 18.31
N PRO A 109 9.31 -3.15 18.05
CA PRO A 109 9.50 -2.12 17.02
C PRO A 109 10.60 -1.14 17.39
N TRP A 110 11.27 -0.57 16.38
CA TRP A 110 12.26 0.48 16.53
C TRP A 110 11.79 1.76 15.83
N ASN A 111 12.16 2.91 16.38
CA ASN A 111 11.81 4.20 15.79
C ASN A 111 12.79 4.62 14.68
N LYS A 112 14.03 4.18 14.77
CA LYS A 112 15.10 4.50 13.81
C LYS A 112 15.86 3.24 13.45
N PHE A 113 16.52 3.26 12.30
CA PHE A 113 17.40 2.16 11.88
C PHE A 113 18.58 1.99 12.85
N GLU A 114 19.07 3.07 13.41
CA GLU A 114 20.19 3.11 14.34
C GLU A 114 19.86 2.50 15.72
N ASP A 115 18.58 2.34 16.05
CA ASP A 115 18.14 1.69 17.30
C ASP A 115 18.21 0.16 17.23
N ILE A 116 18.49 -0.40 16.04
CA ILE A 116 18.51 -1.85 15.83
C ILE A 116 19.83 -2.42 16.34
N ASP A 117 19.74 -3.28 17.34
CA ASP A 117 20.89 -4.09 17.81
C ASP A 117 21.01 -5.34 16.91
N PHE A 118 21.81 -5.22 15.85
CA PHE A 118 22.00 -6.29 14.88
C PHE A 118 22.69 -7.53 15.46
N ASP A 119 23.46 -7.38 16.54
CA ASP A 119 24.15 -8.51 17.18
C ASP A 119 23.16 -9.47 17.83
N LYS A 120 22.01 -8.95 18.28
CA LYS A 120 20.93 -9.75 18.86
C LYS A 120 19.99 -10.37 17.84
N LEU A 121 20.09 -10.00 16.56
CA LEU A 121 19.28 -10.60 15.51
C LEU A 121 19.89 -11.92 15.02
N PRO A 122 19.08 -12.89 14.61
CA PRO A 122 19.58 -14.11 13.96
C PRO A 122 20.27 -13.77 12.62
N ASP A 123 20.98 -14.75 12.04
CA ASP A 123 21.66 -14.56 10.75
C ASP A 123 20.70 -14.27 9.60
N GLN A 124 19.46 -14.77 9.73
CA GLN A 124 18.41 -14.56 8.73
C GLN A 124 17.22 -13.84 9.35
N PHE A 125 16.86 -12.70 8.78
CA PHE A 125 15.71 -11.91 9.23
C PHE A 125 15.12 -11.06 8.13
N VAL A 126 13.95 -10.48 8.39
CA VAL A 126 13.31 -9.49 7.54
C VAL A 126 12.99 -8.24 8.36
N LEU A 127 13.55 -7.10 7.96
CA LEU A 127 13.12 -5.79 8.48
C LEU A 127 11.98 -5.26 7.63
N LYS A 128 10.93 -4.77 8.27
CA LYS A 128 9.77 -4.18 7.60
C LYS A 128 9.36 -2.88 8.28
N CYS A 129 9.08 -1.84 7.51
CA CYS A 129 8.36 -0.68 8.05
C CYS A 129 6.91 -1.07 8.34
N THR A 130 6.36 -0.57 9.45
CA THR A 130 5.03 -0.99 9.91
C THR A 130 3.91 -0.39 9.07
N HIS A 131 4.10 0.82 8.58
CA HIS A 131 3.09 1.69 7.97
C HIS A 131 3.03 1.65 6.43
N ASP A 132 3.92 0.92 5.74
CA ASP A 132 4.00 0.95 4.28
C ASP A 132 3.90 -0.44 3.63
N SER A 133 3.97 -0.48 2.29
CA SER A 133 3.88 -1.71 1.49
C SER A 133 5.16 -2.00 0.68
N GLY A 134 6.31 -1.42 1.02
CA GLY A 134 7.53 -1.59 0.22
C GLY A 134 8.83 -1.49 0.99
N GLY A 135 8.79 -0.95 2.20
CA GLY A 135 9.94 -0.78 3.06
C GLY A 135 10.33 -2.08 3.74
N LEU A 136 10.95 -2.99 3.01
CA LEU A 136 11.45 -4.24 3.55
C LEU A 136 12.89 -4.51 3.11
N VAL A 137 13.67 -5.11 4.00
CA VAL A 137 15.01 -5.66 3.74
C VAL A 137 14.97 -7.13 4.12
N ILE A 138 15.34 -7.99 3.19
CA ILE A 138 15.48 -9.43 3.43
C ILE A 138 16.97 -9.69 3.64
N CYS A 139 17.33 -10.16 4.82
CA CYS A 139 18.67 -10.61 5.16
C CYS A 139 18.67 -12.15 5.16
N THR A 140 19.39 -12.74 4.25
CA THR A 140 19.59 -14.20 4.17
C THR A 140 20.89 -14.65 4.83
N ASP A 141 21.81 -13.71 5.05
CA ASP A 141 23.08 -13.89 5.73
C ASP A 141 23.56 -12.54 6.25
N LYS A 142 23.64 -12.42 7.57
CA LYS A 142 24.02 -11.17 8.25
C LYS A 142 25.46 -10.74 7.92
N SER A 143 26.37 -11.69 7.67
CA SER A 143 27.76 -11.39 7.34
C SER A 143 27.92 -10.69 5.97
N THR A 144 26.97 -10.87 5.08
CA THR A 144 26.94 -10.26 3.73
C THR A 144 25.99 -9.08 3.60
N LEU A 145 25.30 -8.69 4.70
CA LEU A 145 24.33 -7.60 4.67
C LEU A 145 24.99 -6.25 4.38
N ASN A 146 24.56 -5.59 3.32
CA ASN A 146 24.93 -4.20 3.07
C ASN A 146 24.10 -3.26 3.98
N PHE A 147 24.68 -2.90 5.14
CA PHE A 147 24.02 -2.06 6.13
C PHE A 147 23.64 -0.67 5.60
N GLU A 148 24.49 -0.05 4.79
CA GLU A 148 24.18 1.28 4.22
C GLU A 148 23.01 1.24 3.23
N GLU A 149 22.95 0.23 2.39
CA GLU A 149 21.81 0.03 1.48
C GLU A 149 20.53 -0.27 2.25
N ALA A 150 20.59 -1.14 3.26
CA ALA A 150 19.48 -1.47 4.14
C ALA A 150 18.95 -0.22 4.85
N LYS A 151 19.87 0.57 5.45
CA LYS A 151 19.57 1.84 6.12
C LYS A 151 18.88 2.84 5.19
N ASN A 152 19.44 3.05 4.00
CA ASN A 152 18.89 3.98 3.02
C ASN A 152 17.49 3.55 2.56
N LYS A 153 17.26 2.25 2.37
CA LYS A 153 15.97 1.70 1.99
C LYS A 153 14.92 1.90 3.08
N ILE A 154 15.25 1.58 4.32
CA ILE A 154 14.35 1.76 5.47
C ILE A 154 14.08 3.25 5.72
N LYS A 155 15.12 4.11 5.74
CA LYS A 155 14.94 5.57 5.89
C LYS A 155 14.06 6.18 4.81
N LYS A 156 14.25 5.78 3.57
CA LYS A 156 13.38 6.23 2.46
C LYS A 156 11.93 5.83 2.69
N SER A 157 11.69 4.64 3.21
CA SER A 157 10.36 4.14 3.49
C SER A 157 9.72 4.85 4.69
N LEU A 158 10.46 5.06 5.78
CA LEU A 158 9.99 5.80 6.95
C LEU A 158 9.58 7.24 6.61
N ASN A 159 10.28 7.87 5.67
CA ASN A 159 9.97 9.24 5.21
C ASN A 159 8.83 9.30 4.18
N ASN A 160 8.31 8.15 3.73
CA ASN A 160 7.26 8.10 2.72
C ASN A 160 5.87 7.98 3.37
N ASN A 161 5.02 8.99 3.15
CA ASN A 161 3.62 8.86 3.54
C ASN A 161 2.84 8.08 2.48
N TYR A 162 2.52 6.84 2.81
CA TYR A 162 1.86 5.89 1.89
C TYR A 162 0.46 6.32 1.43
N TYR A 163 -0.21 7.19 2.20
CA TYR A 163 -1.50 7.78 1.82
C TYR A 163 -1.48 8.40 0.41
N TRP A 164 -0.41 9.11 0.06
CA TRP A 164 -0.32 9.79 -1.23
C TRP A 164 -0.30 8.85 -2.43
N SER A 165 0.12 7.60 -2.23
CA SER A 165 0.17 6.58 -3.29
C SER A 165 -1.21 6.13 -3.76
N GLY A 166 -2.16 5.97 -2.84
CA GLY A 166 -3.48 5.39 -3.12
C GLY A 166 -4.67 6.13 -2.54
N ARG A 167 -4.44 7.22 -1.81
CA ARG A 167 -5.47 7.96 -1.05
C ARG A 167 -6.25 7.05 -0.08
N GLU A 168 -5.54 6.10 0.53
CA GLU A 168 -6.08 5.24 1.56
C GLU A 168 -5.93 5.93 2.91
N TRP A 169 -7.01 6.53 3.40
CA TRP A 169 -6.99 7.41 4.56
C TRP A 169 -6.35 6.84 5.83
N PRO A 170 -6.37 5.52 6.12
CA PRO A 170 -5.73 4.98 7.32
C PRO A 170 -4.22 5.25 7.38
N TYR A 171 -3.60 5.51 6.24
CA TYR A 171 -2.18 5.87 6.12
C TYR A 171 -1.91 7.38 6.17
N LYS A 172 -2.95 8.21 6.37
CA LYS A 172 -2.84 9.68 6.44
C LYS A 172 -2.41 10.15 7.84
N GLN A 173 -1.39 9.57 8.40
CA GLN A 173 -0.87 9.97 9.71
C GLN A 173 0.30 10.93 9.58
#